data_e22aac3da70e032410e5d8bf9541b8ef
#
_entry.id   e22aac3da70e032410e5d8bf9541b8ef
#
_cell.length_a   1.000
_cell.length_b   1.000
_cell.length_c   1.000
_cell.angle_alpha   90.00
_cell.angle_beta   90.00
_cell.angle_gamma   90.00
#
_symmetry.space_group_name_H-M   'P 1'
#
loop_
_entity.id
_entity.type
_entity.pdbx_description
1 polymer ?
#
loop_
_entity_poly.entity_id
_entity_poly.type
_entity_poly.pdbx_seq_one_letter_code
_entity_poly.pdbx_strand_id
1 'polypeptide(L)'
;AAEAWCGTFHSDEGYEQMNLSYEQAGQGRLPDKTPCEVYCHTLTDNSILSPDLSEQGYHTITLFGLDAPWSLFARDNGTVRKEAEKKFLASMNQWLEEPLEDCLAVGRDGTLCLESKSPVDIEDSLGMYHGNIFHDAPTWPFATTKTQRGTWGVETEYENVFFCGSSAQRGGAVSGIPGHNAARKVLEAMKT
;
A
#
# COMPACT_ATOMS: atom_id res chain seq x y z
N ALA A 1 21.84 9.82 9.50
CA ALA A 1 20.39 9.55 9.59
C ALA A 1 19.67 9.88 8.28
N ALA A 2 19.88 11.07 7.70
CA ALA A 2 19.20 11.46 6.45
C ALA A 2 19.42 10.48 5.29
N GLU A 3 20.61 9.91 5.14
CA GLU A 3 20.91 8.97 4.05
C GLU A 3 20.08 7.67 4.12
N ALA A 4 19.79 7.17 5.32
CA ALA A 4 18.99 5.96 5.49
C ALA A 4 17.52 6.13 5.02
N TRP A 5 17.03 7.36 4.95
CA TRP A 5 15.66 7.72 4.63
C TRP A 5 15.49 8.38 3.24
N CYS A 6 16.58 8.48 2.47
CA CYS A 6 16.52 9.06 1.12
C CYS A 6 15.76 8.23 0.09
N GLY A 7 15.45 6.98 0.43
CA GLY A 7 14.70 6.06 -0.40
C GLY A 7 13.73 5.27 0.46
N THR A 8 13.36 4.07 0.00
CA THR A 8 12.58 3.11 0.79
C THR A 8 13.50 2.46 1.81
N PHE A 9 13.13 2.53 3.08
CA PHE A 9 13.78 1.74 4.12
C PHE A 9 13.02 0.43 4.30
N HIS A 10 13.72 -0.70 4.19
CA HIS A 10 13.16 -2.04 4.30
C HIS A 10 13.54 -2.67 5.63
N SER A 11 12.56 -3.13 6.39
CA SER A 11 12.77 -3.86 7.64
C SER A 11 12.27 -5.29 7.51
N ASP A 12 13.07 -6.24 8.00
CA ASP A 12 12.76 -7.67 8.05
C ASP A 12 12.43 -8.32 6.68
N GLU A 13 12.93 -7.76 5.57
CA GLU A 13 12.64 -8.20 4.19
C GLU A 13 13.72 -9.14 3.59
N GLY A 14 14.49 -9.82 4.43
CA GLY A 14 15.36 -10.90 3.96
C GLY A 14 14.57 -12.06 3.36
N TYR A 15 15.12 -12.76 2.37
CA TYR A 15 14.42 -13.81 1.62
C TYR A 15 13.76 -14.87 2.52
N GLU A 16 14.49 -15.40 3.50
CA GLU A 16 13.98 -16.42 4.43
C GLU A 16 12.89 -15.84 5.33
N GLN A 17 13.06 -14.59 5.77
CA GLN A 17 12.09 -13.92 6.62
C GLN A 17 10.78 -13.63 5.86
N MET A 18 10.86 -13.19 4.61
CA MET A 18 9.68 -12.99 3.76
C MET A 18 8.90 -14.30 3.55
N ASN A 19 9.59 -15.40 3.25
CA ASN A 19 8.93 -16.71 3.15
C ASN A 19 8.24 -17.11 4.45
N LEU A 20 8.91 -16.93 5.59
CA LEU A 20 8.34 -17.26 6.89
C LEU A 20 7.11 -16.40 7.21
N SER A 21 7.16 -15.12 6.93
CA SER A 21 6.04 -14.18 7.13
C SER A 21 4.85 -14.56 6.27
N TYR A 22 5.07 -14.86 5.00
CA TYR A 22 4.04 -15.30 4.08
C TYR A 22 3.36 -16.60 4.55
N GLU A 23 4.14 -17.60 4.99
CA GLU A 23 3.61 -18.86 5.54
C GLU A 23 2.76 -18.62 6.80
N GLN A 24 3.23 -17.75 7.71
CA GLN A 24 2.52 -17.40 8.93
C GLN A 24 1.20 -16.68 8.65
N ALA A 25 1.21 -15.73 7.73
CA ALA A 25 -0.01 -15.06 7.26
C ALA A 25 -0.99 -16.05 6.60
N GLY A 26 -0.49 -16.97 5.80
CA GLY A 26 -1.27 -18.06 5.19
C GLY A 26 -1.90 -19.02 6.22
N GLN A 27 -1.29 -19.17 7.39
CA GLN A 27 -1.82 -19.92 8.54
C GLN A 27 -2.87 -19.12 9.35
N GLY A 28 -3.18 -17.88 8.97
CA GLY A 28 -4.18 -17.05 9.63
C GLY A 28 -3.68 -16.34 10.89
N ARG A 29 -2.39 -16.04 10.99
CA ARG A 29 -1.81 -15.27 12.10
C ARG A 29 -0.88 -14.17 11.61
N LEU A 30 -0.79 -13.09 12.37
CA LEU A 30 0.19 -12.05 12.10
C LEU A 30 1.62 -12.63 12.20
N PRO A 31 2.52 -12.24 11.29
CA PRO A 31 3.91 -12.68 11.35
C PRO A 31 4.59 -12.36 12.68
N ASP A 32 5.52 -13.21 13.09
CA ASP A 32 6.30 -12.98 14.31
C ASP A 32 7.22 -11.77 14.17
N LYS A 33 7.89 -11.67 13.02
CA LYS A 33 8.54 -10.46 12.54
C LYS A 33 7.74 -9.93 11.37
N THR A 34 7.50 -8.63 11.35
CA THR A 34 6.62 -7.97 10.40
C THR A 34 7.42 -7.21 9.35
N PRO A 35 7.62 -7.79 8.16
CA PRO A 35 8.31 -7.09 7.08
C PRO A 35 7.56 -5.81 6.72
N CYS A 36 8.30 -4.74 6.48
CA CYS A 36 7.68 -3.47 6.11
C CYS A 36 8.61 -2.57 5.30
N GLU A 37 7.98 -1.77 4.46
CA GLU A 37 8.60 -0.68 3.72
C GLU A 37 8.26 0.66 4.38
N VAL A 38 9.25 1.52 4.55
CA VAL A 38 9.08 2.80 5.23
C VAL A 38 9.58 3.93 4.37
N TYR A 39 8.78 4.99 4.27
CA TYR A 39 9.03 6.15 3.43
C TYR A 39 8.98 7.44 4.24
N CYS A 40 9.95 8.32 4.04
CA CYS A 40 9.96 9.67 4.60
C CYS A 40 9.90 10.71 3.47
N HIS A 41 8.72 10.91 2.90
CA HIS A 41 8.52 11.79 1.73
C HIS A 41 8.95 13.24 1.99
N THR A 42 8.80 13.73 3.20
CA THR A 42 9.12 15.10 3.57
C THR A 42 10.61 15.42 3.61
N LEU A 43 11.49 14.44 3.47
CA LEU A 43 12.90 14.69 3.18
C LEU A 43 13.14 15.22 1.77
N THR A 44 12.25 14.88 0.83
CA THR A 44 12.32 15.35 -0.57
C THR A 44 11.41 16.54 -0.80
N ASP A 45 10.17 16.48 -0.27
CA ASP A 45 9.18 17.53 -0.41
C ASP A 45 8.42 17.72 0.92
N ASN A 46 8.71 18.81 1.61
CA ASN A 46 8.09 19.15 2.89
C ASN A 46 6.84 20.05 2.74
N SER A 47 6.36 20.29 1.52
CA SER A 47 5.20 21.17 1.26
C SER A 47 3.90 20.66 1.88
N ILE A 48 3.83 19.37 2.25
CA ILE A 48 2.70 18.78 2.97
C ILE A 48 2.62 19.23 4.44
N LEU A 49 3.74 19.71 5.00
CA LEU A 49 3.80 20.20 6.37
C LEU A 49 3.41 21.67 6.43
N SER A 50 2.81 22.10 7.56
CA SER A 50 2.71 23.53 7.85
C SER A 50 4.10 24.15 8.03
N PRO A 51 4.28 25.47 7.75
CA PRO A 51 5.57 26.12 7.95
C PRO A 51 6.16 25.88 9.35
N ASP A 52 5.33 25.99 10.39
CA ASP A 52 5.74 25.81 11.78
C ASP A 52 6.33 24.41 12.05
N LEU A 53 5.72 23.36 11.50
CA LEU A 53 6.21 21.99 11.66
C LEU A 53 7.49 21.76 10.86
N SER A 54 7.55 22.30 9.65
CA SER A 54 8.74 22.23 8.81
C SER A 54 9.94 22.93 9.45
N GLU A 55 9.76 24.14 10.02
CA GLU A 55 10.79 24.90 10.72
C GLU A 55 11.29 24.19 11.99
N GLN A 56 10.42 23.44 12.66
CA GLN A 56 10.77 22.63 13.83
C GLN A 56 11.43 21.31 13.46
N GLY A 57 11.58 20.98 12.17
CA GLY A 57 12.23 19.76 11.70
C GLY A 57 11.37 18.50 11.80
N TYR A 58 10.03 18.65 11.84
CA TYR A 58 9.12 17.51 11.75
C TYR A 58 9.13 16.87 10.36
N HIS A 59 8.90 15.57 10.33
CA HIS A 59 8.77 14.77 9.13
C HIS A 59 7.53 13.89 9.18
N THR A 60 7.04 13.46 8.02
CA THR A 60 6.02 12.40 7.92
C THR A 60 6.69 11.08 7.58
N ILE A 61 6.27 10.02 8.25
CA ILE A 61 6.69 8.66 7.94
C ILE A 61 5.46 7.86 7.54
N THR A 62 5.54 7.16 6.41
CA THR A 62 4.54 6.19 5.98
C THR A 62 5.15 4.80 6.00
N LEU A 63 4.53 3.88 6.75
CA LEU A 63 4.95 2.49 6.85
C LEU A 63 3.91 1.61 6.14
N PHE A 64 4.36 0.81 5.17
CA PHE A 64 3.57 -0.23 4.53
C PHE A 64 3.93 -1.58 5.12
N GLY A 65 3.01 -2.16 5.87
CA GLY A 65 3.17 -3.50 6.44
C GLY A 65 2.89 -4.58 5.40
N LEU A 66 3.79 -5.53 5.26
CA LEU A 66 3.64 -6.67 4.36
C LEU A 66 3.06 -7.88 5.09
N ASP A 67 2.55 -8.86 4.34
CA ASP A 67 1.98 -10.11 4.85
C ASP A 67 0.91 -9.93 5.94
N ALA A 68 0.08 -8.90 5.79
CA ALA A 68 -1.04 -8.59 6.67
C ALA A 68 -2.36 -8.62 5.86
N PRO A 69 -2.79 -9.79 5.34
CA PRO A 69 -3.94 -9.90 4.46
C PRO A 69 -5.26 -9.59 5.18
N TRP A 70 -6.23 -9.11 4.44
CA TRP A 70 -7.59 -8.74 4.89
C TRP A 70 -8.23 -9.80 5.81
N SER A 71 -8.06 -11.08 5.52
CA SER A 71 -8.63 -12.19 6.27
C SER A 71 -8.21 -12.25 7.74
N LEU A 72 -7.06 -11.70 8.09
CA LEU A 72 -6.61 -11.60 9.48
C LEU A 72 -7.45 -10.60 10.28
N PHE A 73 -7.92 -9.55 9.64
CA PHE A 73 -8.64 -8.43 10.27
C PHE A 73 -10.16 -8.59 10.22
N ALA A 74 -10.67 -9.38 9.28
CA ALA A 74 -12.11 -9.45 8.97
C ALA A 74 -12.99 -9.88 10.15
N ARG A 75 -12.47 -10.63 11.12
CA ARG A 75 -13.25 -11.12 12.28
C ARG A 75 -13.27 -10.13 13.44
N ASP A 76 -12.17 -9.46 13.69
CA ASP A 76 -11.99 -8.48 14.76
C ASP A 76 -10.95 -7.45 14.36
N ASN A 77 -11.35 -6.52 13.49
CA ASN A 77 -10.46 -5.48 13.00
C ASN A 77 -9.85 -4.65 14.12
N GLY A 78 -10.65 -4.30 15.13
CA GLY A 78 -10.20 -3.42 16.21
C GLY A 78 -9.04 -3.99 17.03
N THR A 79 -9.12 -5.25 17.39
CA THR A 79 -8.07 -5.93 18.17
C THR A 79 -6.85 -6.26 17.32
N VAL A 80 -7.07 -6.86 16.13
CA VAL A 80 -5.97 -7.30 15.26
C VAL A 80 -5.18 -6.11 14.72
N ARG A 81 -5.84 -4.99 14.38
CA ARG A 81 -5.15 -3.77 13.96
C ARG A 81 -4.20 -3.23 15.03
N LYS A 82 -4.64 -3.17 16.29
CA LYS A 82 -3.78 -2.73 17.40
C LYS A 82 -2.61 -3.68 17.64
N GLU A 83 -2.82 -4.98 17.48
CA GLU A 83 -1.75 -5.96 17.57
C GLU A 83 -0.75 -5.79 16.42
N ALA A 84 -1.24 -5.62 15.19
CA ALA A 84 -0.41 -5.35 14.01
C ALA A 84 0.40 -4.06 14.18
N GLU A 85 -0.25 -2.95 14.56
CA GLU A 85 0.40 -1.67 14.84
C GLU A 85 1.57 -1.85 15.81
N LYS A 86 1.33 -2.51 16.95
CA LYS A 86 2.38 -2.77 17.93
C LYS A 86 3.54 -3.60 17.37
N LYS A 87 3.25 -4.61 16.55
CA LYS A 87 4.29 -5.45 15.93
C LYS A 87 5.11 -4.66 14.90
N PHE A 88 4.46 -3.86 14.04
CA PHE A 88 5.15 -3.04 13.06
C PHE A 88 6.00 -1.94 13.71
N LEU A 89 5.51 -1.29 14.76
CA LEU A 89 6.31 -0.35 15.55
C LEU A 89 7.52 -1.04 16.19
N ALA A 90 7.36 -2.22 16.75
CA ALA A 90 8.47 -2.99 17.31
C ALA A 90 9.50 -3.40 16.25
N SER A 91 9.06 -3.76 15.04
CA SER A 91 9.95 -4.02 13.89
C SER A 91 10.74 -2.78 13.49
N MET A 92 10.10 -1.62 13.52
CA MET A 92 10.75 -0.35 13.21
C MET A 92 11.74 0.08 14.30
N ASN A 93 11.34 -0.02 15.56
CA ASN A 93 12.12 0.45 16.71
C ASN A 93 13.48 -0.27 16.88
N GLN A 94 13.65 -1.49 16.34
CA GLN A 94 14.93 -2.18 16.37
C GLN A 94 16.06 -1.44 15.61
N TRP A 95 15.70 -0.51 14.71
CA TRP A 95 16.59 0.25 13.86
C TRP A 95 16.80 1.70 14.32
N LEU A 96 16.08 2.12 15.35
CA LEU A 96 16.10 3.49 15.85
C LEU A 96 16.91 3.59 17.14
N GLU A 97 17.47 4.76 17.39
CA GLU A 97 18.21 5.07 18.64
C GLU A 97 17.26 5.22 19.83
N GLU A 98 16.02 5.62 19.58
CA GLU A 98 14.93 5.78 20.55
C GLU A 98 13.62 5.30 19.94
N PRO A 99 12.62 4.88 20.75
CA PRO A 99 11.33 4.42 20.23
C PRO A 99 10.63 5.49 19.38
N LEU A 100 10.04 5.09 18.27
CA LEU A 100 9.32 6.01 17.38
C LEU A 100 8.18 6.73 18.11
N GLU A 101 7.53 6.04 19.05
CA GLU A 101 6.44 6.57 19.85
C GLU A 101 6.86 7.79 20.67
N ASP A 102 8.12 7.88 21.09
CA ASP A 102 8.66 9.01 21.85
C ASP A 102 8.98 10.22 20.93
N CYS A 103 9.05 9.99 19.62
CA CYS A 103 9.34 11.02 18.61
C CYS A 103 8.07 11.57 17.94
N LEU A 104 6.89 11.01 18.21
CA LEU A 104 5.65 11.42 17.55
C LEU A 104 5.22 12.82 17.97
N ALA A 105 4.75 13.60 16.99
CA ALA A 105 4.07 14.84 17.26
C ALA A 105 2.80 14.59 18.09
N VAL A 106 2.42 15.57 18.91
CA VAL A 106 1.21 15.51 19.72
C VAL A 106 0.19 16.49 19.15
N GLY A 107 -1.01 16.01 18.85
CA GLY A 107 -2.11 16.83 18.39
C GLY A 107 -2.60 17.82 19.46
N ARG A 108 -3.42 18.78 19.06
CA ARG A 108 -3.98 19.78 19.98
C ARG A 108 -4.85 19.19 21.09
N ASP A 109 -5.39 18.02 20.88
CA ASP A 109 -6.21 17.24 21.82
C ASP A 109 -5.38 16.35 22.75
N GLY A 110 -4.04 16.38 22.62
CA GLY A 110 -3.13 15.56 23.40
C GLY A 110 -2.93 14.14 22.86
N THR A 111 -3.49 13.82 21.69
CA THR A 111 -3.28 12.49 21.06
C THR A 111 -1.97 12.48 20.25
N LEU A 112 -1.32 11.32 20.20
CA LEU A 112 -0.16 11.12 19.34
C LEU A 112 -0.58 11.13 17.86
N CYS A 113 0.23 11.76 17.02
CA CYS A 113 0.01 11.82 15.57
C CYS A 113 0.45 10.48 14.93
N LEU A 114 -0.29 9.44 15.22
CA LEU A 114 -0.14 8.09 14.67
C LEU A 114 -1.50 7.59 14.18
N GLU A 115 -1.57 7.18 12.93
CA GLU A 115 -2.75 6.53 12.37
C GLU A 115 -2.35 5.18 11.77
N SER A 116 -3.07 4.12 12.15
CA SER A 116 -2.93 2.81 11.51
C SER A 116 -4.22 2.43 10.78
N LYS A 117 -4.08 1.92 9.57
CA LYS A 117 -5.17 1.40 8.75
C LYS A 117 -4.90 -0.04 8.37
N SER A 118 -5.88 -0.90 8.65
CA SER A 118 -5.89 -2.27 8.19
C SER A 118 -6.45 -2.37 6.76
N PRO A 119 -6.30 -3.51 6.07
CA PRO A 119 -7.00 -3.74 4.81
C PRO A 119 -8.52 -3.59 4.89
N VAL A 120 -9.14 -3.89 6.03
CA VAL A 120 -10.58 -3.65 6.27
C VAL A 120 -10.88 -2.15 6.30
N ASP A 121 -10.09 -1.35 7.00
CA ASP A 121 -10.26 0.10 7.04
C ASP A 121 -10.10 0.75 5.66
N ILE A 122 -9.18 0.22 4.85
CA ILE A 122 -8.95 0.68 3.47
C ILE A 122 -10.16 0.33 2.59
N GLU A 123 -10.70 -0.88 2.71
CA GLU A 123 -11.91 -1.30 2.00
C GLU A 123 -13.10 -0.42 2.37
N ASP A 124 -13.34 -0.21 3.66
CA ASP A 124 -14.45 0.58 4.17
C ASP A 124 -14.37 2.06 3.76
N SER A 125 -13.17 2.64 3.75
CA SER A 125 -12.99 4.06 3.47
C SER A 125 -12.87 4.40 1.98
N LEU A 126 -12.29 3.51 1.18
CA LEU A 126 -11.95 3.77 -0.22
C LEU A 126 -12.68 2.84 -1.21
N GLY A 127 -13.37 1.81 -0.73
CA GLY A 127 -14.02 0.80 -1.57
C GLY A 127 -13.04 -0.13 -2.30
N MET A 128 -11.79 -0.19 -1.86
CA MET A 128 -10.80 -1.11 -2.42
C MET A 128 -11.08 -2.52 -1.91
N TYR A 129 -11.44 -3.42 -2.78
CA TYR A 129 -11.77 -4.80 -2.43
C TYR A 129 -10.62 -5.46 -1.64
N HIS A 130 -10.93 -5.92 -0.43
CA HIS A 130 -9.98 -6.48 0.54
C HIS A 130 -8.76 -5.58 0.83
N GLY A 131 -8.92 -4.27 0.68
CA GLY A 131 -7.84 -3.31 0.90
C GLY A 131 -6.67 -3.44 -0.07
N ASN A 132 -6.87 -4.11 -1.21
CA ASN A 132 -5.81 -4.33 -2.19
C ASN A 132 -5.45 -3.02 -2.91
N ILE A 133 -4.32 -2.44 -2.55
CA ILE A 133 -3.83 -1.17 -3.12
C ILE A 133 -3.51 -1.25 -4.63
N PHE A 134 -3.36 -2.45 -5.17
CA PHE A 134 -3.21 -2.68 -6.61
C PHE A 134 -4.55 -2.93 -7.31
N HIS A 135 -5.67 -2.98 -6.59
CA HIS A 135 -7.05 -3.25 -7.01
C HIS A 135 -7.27 -4.68 -7.50
N ASP A 136 -6.31 -5.27 -8.18
CA ASP A 136 -6.27 -6.67 -8.61
C ASP A 136 -4.82 -7.17 -8.58
N ALA A 137 -4.62 -8.46 -8.78
CA ALA A 137 -3.27 -9.01 -8.89
C ALA A 137 -2.54 -8.39 -10.11
N PRO A 138 -1.29 -7.93 -9.96
CA PRO A 138 -0.49 -7.48 -11.09
C PRO A 138 -0.38 -8.61 -12.12
N THR A 139 -0.82 -8.36 -13.34
CA THR A 139 -0.85 -9.35 -14.41
C THR A 139 0.12 -9.02 -15.52
N TRP A 140 0.53 -10.06 -16.24
CA TRP A 140 1.37 -9.89 -17.41
C TRP A 140 0.67 -9.00 -18.46
N PRO A 141 1.33 -7.96 -19.00
CA PRO A 141 0.68 -6.97 -19.88
C PRO A 141 0.28 -7.52 -21.25
N PHE A 142 0.70 -8.72 -21.58
CA PHE A 142 0.36 -9.36 -22.86
C PHE A 142 -0.72 -10.43 -22.68
N ALA A 143 -1.32 -10.85 -23.81
CA ALA A 143 -2.32 -11.91 -23.82
C ALA A 143 -1.72 -13.24 -23.33
N THR A 144 -2.28 -13.81 -22.26
CA THR A 144 -1.92 -15.12 -21.73
C THR A 144 -2.83 -16.24 -22.22
N THR A 145 -4.02 -15.87 -22.76
CA THR A 145 -5.00 -16.81 -23.32
C THR A 145 -5.39 -16.42 -24.74
N LYS A 146 -6.00 -17.35 -25.47
CA LYS A 146 -6.48 -17.08 -26.83
C LYS A 146 -7.59 -16.03 -26.85
N THR A 147 -8.43 -15.99 -25.83
CA THR A 147 -9.56 -15.05 -25.70
C THR A 147 -9.10 -13.61 -25.44
N GLN A 148 -7.93 -13.43 -24.89
CA GLN A 148 -7.35 -12.11 -24.66
C GLN A 148 -6.64 -11.53 -25.88
N ARG A 149 -6.47 -12.32 -26.96
CA ARG A 149 -5.85 -11.83 -28.19
C ARG A 149 -6.75 -10.84 -28.88
N GLY A 150 -6.20 -9.71 -29.30
CA GLY A 150 -6.95 -8.66 -29.98
C GLY A 150 -7.82 -7.79 -29.08
N THR A 151 -7.78 -8.00 -27.74
CA THR A 151 -8.43 -7.11 -26.77
C THR A 151 -7.40 -6.18 -26.13
N TRP A 152 -7.84 -5.03 -25.69
CA TRP A 152 -7.02 -4.07 -24.93
C TRP A 152 -6.91 -4.42 -23.45
N GLY A 153 -7.77 -5.34 -22.93
CA GLY A 153 -7.83 -5.70 -21.51
C GLY A 153 -8.48 -4.65 -20.62
N VAL A 154 -9.26 -3.77 -21.23
CA VAL A 154 -10.00 -2.68 -20.57
C VAL A 154 -11.51 -2.83 -20.75
N GLU A 155 -11.90 -3.75 -21.61
CA GLU A 155 -13.30 -4.04 -21.94
C GLU A 155 -14.02 -4.62 -20.72
N THR A 156 -15.28 -4.22 -20.54
CA THR A 156 -16.19 -4.77 -19.54
C THR A 156 -17.32 -5.55 -20.23
N GLU A 157 -18.17 -6.17 -19.45
CA GLU A 157 -19.41 -6.80 -19.92
C GLU A 157 -20.48 -5.77 -20.39
N TYR A 158 -20.28 -4.50 -20.04
CA TYR A 158 -21.18 -3.41 -20.41
C TYR A 158 -20.68 -2.69 -21.65
N GLU A 159 -21.60 -2.44 -22.59
CA GLU A 159 -21.29 -1.70 -23.80
C GLU A 159 -20.87 -0.25 -23.46
N ASN A 160 -19.79 0.22 -24.09
CA ASN A 160 -19.24 1.56 -23.91
C ASN A 160 -18.71 1.88 -22.48
N VAL A 161 -18.48 0.86 -21.65
CA VAL A 161 -17.85 1.00 -20.33
C VAL A 161 -16.48 0.33 -20.34
N PHE A 162 -15.45 1.08 -20.01
CA PHE A 162 -14.06 0.62 -20.06
C PHE A 162 -13.34 0.93 -18.75
N PHE A 163 -12.48 0.01 -18.29
CA PHE A 163 -11.56 0.27 -17.20
C PHE A 163 -10.33 1.03 -17.69
N CYS A 164 -9.86 2.05 -16.93
CA CYS A 164 -8.67 2.82 -17.29
C CYS A 164 -7.60 2.89 -16.20
N GLY A 165 -7.88 2.31 -15.05
CA GLY A 165 -6.98 2.33 -13.87
C GLY A 165 -6.29 1.01 -13.62
N SER A 166 -5.70 0.87 -12.44
CA SER A 166 -4.94 -0.31 -11.99
C SER A 166 -5.77 -1.59 -11.94
N SER A 167 -7.09 -1.50 -11.91
CA SER A 167 -8.01 -2.65 -11.99
C SER A 167 -8.22 -3.21 -13.39
N ALA A 168 -7.66 -2.59 -14.44
CA ALA A 168 -7.71 -3.14 -15.78
C ALA A 168 -6.83 -4.39 -15.93
N GLN A 169 -7.21 -5.29 -16.82
CA GLN A 169 -6.63 -6.63 -16.92
C GLN A 169 -5.13 -6.66 -17.28
N ARG A 170 -4.60 -5.60 -17.90
CA ARG A 170 -3.21 -5.60 -18.40
C ARG A 170 -2.42 -4.45 -17.80
N GLY A 171 -1.28 -4.78 -17.22
CA GLY A 171 -0.43 -3.85 -16.52
C GLY A 171 -0.88 -3.74 -15.06
N GLY A 172 -1.44 -2.66 -14.67
CA GLY A 172 -1.76 -2.35 -13.28
C GLY A 172 -0.72 -1.45 -12.64
N ALA A 173 -0.83 -1.23 -11.34
CA ALA A 173 -0.03 -0.28 -10.59
C ALA A 173 0.03 1.08 -11.33
N VAL A 174 1.20 1.71 -11.39
CA VAL A 174 1.40 3.05 -11.99
C VAL A 174 2.06 2.96 -13.38
N SER A 175 1.84 1.88 -14.11
CA SER A 175 2.52 1.64 -15.41
C SER A 175 2.03 2.56 -16.55
N GLY A 176 0.85 3.15 -16.42
CA GLY A 176 0.19 3.91 -17.49
C GLY A 176 -0.40 3.05 -18.62
N ILE A 177 -0.13 1.74 -18.65
CA ILE A 177 -0.64 0.81 -19.69
C ILE A 177 -2.18 0.78 -19.71
N PRO A 178 -2.90 0.63 -18.60
CA PRO A 178 -4.36 0.62 -18.60
C PRO A 178 -4.97 1.90 -19.19
N GLY A 179 -4.46 3.06 -18.81
CA GLY A 179 -4.93 4.34 -19.33
C GLY A 179 -4.71 4.48 -20.84
N HIS A 180 -3.53 4.10 -21.34
CA HIS A 180 -3.24 4.07 -22.77
C HIS A 180 -4.19 3.12 -23.53
N ASN A 181 -4.39 1.92 -23.02
CA ASN A 181 -5.25 0.91 -23.62
C ASN A 181 -6.70 1.37 -23.68
N ALA A 182 -7.20 1.95 -22.56
CA ALA A 182 -8.55 2.51 -22.50
C ALA A 182 -8.76 3.64 -23.51
N ALA A 183 -7.81 4.57 -23.62
CA ALA A 183 -7.89 5.66 -24.59
C ALA A 183 -7.94 5.12 -26.03
N ARG A 184 -7.14 4.10 -26.37
CA ARG A 184 -7.20 3.44 -27.68
C ARG A 184 -8.55 2.81 -27.95
N LYS A 185 -9.09 2.08 -26.97
CA LYS A 185 -10.40 1.42 -27.12
C LYS A 185 -11.54 2.41 -27.30
N VAL A 186 -11.54 3.51 -26.55
CA VAL A 186 -12.53 4.60 -26.69
C VAL A 186 -12.44 5.20 -28.10
N LEU A 187 -11.23 5.50 -28.59
CA LEU A 187 -11.05 6.04 -29.95
C LEU A 187 -11.48 5.08 -31.05
N GLU A 188 -11.37 3.78 -30.84
CA GLU A 188 -11.91 2.77 -31.75
C GLU A 188 -13.45 2.79 -31.75
N ALA A 189 -14.07 2.78 -30.58
CA ALA A 189 -15.52 2.81 -30.41
C ALA A 189 -16.17 4.08 -31.00
N MET A 190 -15.49 5.22 -30.98
CA MET A 190 -15.97 6.48 -31.55
C MET A 190 -15.92 6.52 -33.09
N LYS A 191 -15.24 5.56 -33.74
CA LYS A 191 -15.16 5.49 -35.22
C LYS A 191 -16.21 4.59 -35.84
N THR A 192 -16.88 3.79 -35.02
CA THR A 192 -17.98 2.91 -35.43
C THR A 192 -19.33 3.59 -35.22
#